data_d63e490f47ff3fb10468b34a94c1470a
#
_entry.id   d63e490f47ff3fb10468b34a94c1470a
#
_cell.length_a   1.000
_cell.length_b   1.000
_cell.length_c   1.000
_cell.angle_alpha   90.00
_cell.angle_beta   90.00
_cell.angle_gamma   90.00
#
_symmetry.space_group_name_H-M   'P 1'
#
loop_
_entity.id
_entity.type
_entity.pdbx_description
1 polymer ?
#
loop_
_entity_poly.entity_id
_entity_poly.type
_entity_poly.pdbx_seq_one_letter_code
_entity_poly.pdbx_strand_id
1 'polypeptide(L)'
;WSSDVCSSDLAVIFPSVWENSRMMVSEDRAVCVRGRVQANERDVRILAEEIIPLAQFHKVVRPMYKSVHLYIDAAHESDAVSNRLSVILRENHGNVPVFLHLERTHQKITMSREFYLDFSADSEIALKKLLGPQSVVGEVLHKQGN
;
A
#
# COMPACT_ATOMS: atom_id res chain seq x y z
N TRP A 1 -15.12 -27.27 -11.40
CA TRP A 1 -13.73 -26.96 -11.11
C TRP A 1 -12.86 -27.36 -12.31
N SER A 2 -12.45 -26.39 -13.08
CA SER A 2 -11.54 -26.66 -14.17
C SER A 2 -10.12 -26.80 -13.60
N SER A 3 -9.62 -28.00 -13.57
CA SER A 3 -8.24 -28.30 -13.18
C SER A 3 -7.21 -27.64 -14.12
N ASP A 4 -7.66 -27.12 -15.24
CA ASP A 4 -6.81 -26.54 -16.28
C ASP A 4 -6.22 -25.18 -15.89
N VAL A 5 -6.82 -24.49 -14.92
CA VAL A 5 -6.36 -23.18 -14.45
C VAL A 5 -5.10 -23.28 -13.58
N CYS A 6 -4.89 -24.40 -12.93
CA CYS A 6 -3.78 -24.60 -11.98
C CYS A 6 -2.62 -25.45 -12.55
N SER A 7 -2.81 -26.08 -13.68
CA SER A 7 -1.83 -27.06 -14.20
C SER A 7 -0.59 -26.46 -14.86
N SER A 8 -0.63 -25.16 -15.17
CA SER A 8 0.47 -24.47 -15.86
C SER A 8 1.30 -23.53 -14.97
N ASP A 9 0.82 -23.23 -13.76
CA ASP A 9 1.47 -22.26 -12.88
C ASP A 9 2.40 -22.97 -11.91
N LEU A 10 3.69 -22.97 -12.22
CA LEU A 10 4.72 -23.59 -11.41
C LEU A 10 5.58 -22.53 -10.71
N ALA A 11 5.62 -22.58 -9.40
CA ALA A 11 6.58 -21.84 -8.60
C ALA A 11 7.74 -22.73 -8.18
N VAL A 12 8.95 -22.36 -8.53
CA VAL A 12 10.17 -23.06 -8.14
C VAL A 12 10.73 -22.39 -6.88
N ILE A 13 10.87 -23.18 -5.83
CA ILE A 13 11.34 -22.70 -4.53
C ILE A 13 12.71 -23.33 -4.29
N PHE A 14 13.76 -22.50 -4.19
CA PHE A 14 15.10 -22.97 -3.87
C PHE A 14 15.24 -23.31 -2.37
N PRO A 15 16.19 -24.19 -1.99
CA PRO A 15 16.34 -24.65 -0.62
C PRO A 15 16.42 -23.54 0.43
N SER A 16 17.13 -22.46 0.16
CA SER A 16 17.26 -21.32 1.08
C SER A 16 15.93 -20.63 1.37
N VAL A 17 15.09 -20.47 0.35
CA VAL A 17 13.75 -19.90 0.50
C VAL A 17 12.81 -20.89 1.16
N TRP A 18 12.94 -22.17 0.84
CA TRP A 18 12.15 -23.24 1.44
C TRP A 18 12.37 -23.35 2.94
N GLU A 19 13.62 -23.36 3.39
CA GLU A 19 13.95 -23.45 4.82
C GLU A 19 13.30 -22.32 5.63
N ASN A 20 13.24 -21.11 5.08
CA ASN A 20 12.61 -19.97 5.72
C ASN A 20 11.08 -19.97 5.64
N SER A 21 10.51 -20.68 4.69
CA SER A 21 9.09 -20.58 4.34
C SER A 21 8.29 -21.85 4.58
N ARG A 22 8.95 -22.98 4.84
CA ARG A 22 8.30 -24.30 4.97
C ARG A 22 7.16 -24.34 6.00
N MET A 23 7.27 -23.54 7.06
CA MET A 23 6.25 -23.45 8.10
C MET A 23 4.99 -22.69 7.63
N MET A 24 5.11 -21.93 6.56
CA MET A 24 4.04 -21.08 6.02
C MET A 24 3.32 -21.76 4.86
N VAL A 25 4.00 -22.72 4.21
CA VAL A 25 3.47 -23.46 3.05
C VAL A 25 2.84 -24.75 3.53
N SER A 26 1.54 -24.88 3.39
CA SER A 26 0.80 -26.11 3.66
C SER A 26 -0.40 -26.20 2.73
N GLU A 27 -0.92 -27.42 2.57
CA GLU A 27 -2.15 -27.62 1.81
C GLU A 27 -3.26 -26.71 2.34
N ASP A 28 -4.07 -26.20 1.44
CA ASP A 28 -5.22 -25.30 1.70
C ASP A 28 -4.87 -23.94 2.32
N ARG A 29 -3.60 -23.56 2.36
CA ARG A 29 -3.20 -22.22 2.79
C ARG A 29 -2.87 -21.33 1.60
N ALA A 30 -3.54 -20.18 1.54
CA ALA A 30 -3.23 -19.16 0.55
C ALA A 30 -1.96 -18.41 0.94
N VAL A 31 -1.02 -18.34 -0.02
CA VAL A 31 0.25 -17.62 0.11
C VAL A 31 0.45 -16.71 -1.09
N CYS A 32 1.20 -15.64 -0.88
CA CYS A 32 1.71 -14.80 -1.96
C CYS A 32 3.16 -15.16 -2.23
N VAL A 33 3.49 -15.36 -3.49
CA VAL A 33 4.86 -15.65 -3.92
C VAL A 33 5.41 -14.42 -4.64
N ARG A 34 6.51 -13.88 -4.13
CA ARG A 34 7.29 -12.87 -4.82
C ARG A 34 8.51 -13.50 -5.45
N GLY A 35 8.75 -13.22 -6.71
CA GLY A 35 9.86 -13.81 -7.42
C GLY A 35 9.99 -13.26 -8.83
N ARG A 36 10.91 -13.87 -9.60
CA ARG A 36 11.13 -13.54 -11.00
C ARG A 36 10.37 -14.51 -11.90
N VAL A 37 9.75 -13.95 -12.91
CA VAL A 37 9.10 -14.76 -13.94
C VAL A 37 10.16 -15.21 -14.95
N GLN A 38 10.23 -16.50 -15.18
CA GLN A 38 11.00 -17.12 -16.23
C GLN A 38 10.03 -17.73 -17.24
N ALA A 39 9.98 -17.16 -18.42
CA ALA A 39 9.14 -17.63 -19.50
C ALA A 39 9.98 -18.26 -20.62
N ASN A 40 9.64 -19.46 -21.00
CA ASN A 40 10.15 -20.15 -22.19
C ASN A 40 8.98 -20.37 -23.16
N GLU A 41 9.26 -20.80 -24.38
CA GLU A 41 8.22 -21.04 -25.40
C GLU A 41 7.13 -22.05 -24.97
N ARG A 42 7.40 -22.90 -23.99
CA ARG A 42 6.51 -23.95 -23.52
C ARG A 42 6.02 -23.82 -22.11
N ASP A 43 6.78 -23.12 -21.25
CA ASP A 43 6.52 -23.05 -19.82
C ASP A 43 6.75 -21.66 -19.26
N VAL A 44 5.90 -21.24 -18.35
CA VAL A 44 6.09 -20.07 -17.52
C VAL A 44 6.30 -20.54 -16.08
N ARG A 45 7.37 -20.07 -15.45
CA ARG A 45 7.71 -20.43 -14.07
C ARG A 45 7.98 -19.16 -13.26
N ILE A 46 7.66 -19.22 -11.98
CA ILE A 46 8.06 -18.20 -11.01
C ILE A 46 9.21 -18.76 -10.18
N LEU A 47 10.34 -18.09 -10.22
CA LEU A 47 11.45 -18.40 -9.31
C LEU A 47 11.19 -17.64 -8.01
N ALA A 48 10.72 -18.34 -6.97
CA ALA A 48 10.34 -17.74 -5.72
C ALA A 48 11.56 -17.17 -4.97
N GLU A 49 11.51 -15.92 -4.64
CA GLU A 49 12.49 -15.21 -3.80
C GLU A 49 11.97 -15.05 -2.37
N GLU A 50 10.64 -15.00 -2.22
CA GLU A 50 9.99 -14.86 -0.91
C GLU A 50 8.57 -15.42 -0.97
N ILE A 51 8.17 -16.09 0.11
CA ILE A 51 6.81 -16.59 0.31
C ILE A 51 6.23 -15.89 1.54
N ILE A 52 5.05 -15.30 1.37
CA ILE A 52 4.38 -14.49 2.38
C ILE A 52 2.98 -15.06 2.60
N PRO A 53 2.59 -15.36 3.85
CA PRO A 53 1.20 -15.73 4.12
C PRO A 53 0.24 -14.62 3.66
N LEU A 54 -0.87 -14.99 3.01
CA LEU A 54 -1.83 -14.01 2.48
C LEU A 54 -2.33 -13.04 3.57
N ALA A 55 -2.47 -13.51 4.80
CA ALA A 55 -2.86 -12.66 5.94
C ALA A 55 -1.84 -11.54 6.25
N GLN A 56 -0.58 -11.71 5.85
CA GLN A 56 0.49 -10.72 6.05
C GLN A 56 0.80 -9.91 4.79
N PHE A 57 0.18 -10.24 3.67
CA PHE A 57 0.42 -9.60 2.38
C PHE A 57 0.28 -8.08 2.44
N HIS A 58 -0.76 -7.59 3.07
CA HIS A 58 -1.01 -6.15 3.22
C HIS A 58 0.07 -5.42 4.03
N LYS A 59 0.79 -6.13 4.91
CA LYS A 59 1.88 -5.54 5.71
C LYS A 59 3.19 -5.45 4.93
N VAL A 60 3.40 -6.36 3.98
CA VAL A 60 4.70 -6.51 3.29
C VAL A 60 4.72 -5.83 1.93
N VAL A 61 3.57 -5.72 1.26
CA VAL A 61 3.43 -5.14 -0.08
C VAL A 61 2.69 -3.79 -0.03
N ARG A 62 2.86 -3.03 1.04
CA ARG A 62 2.39 -1.65 1.05
C ARG A 62 3.19 -0.85 0.04
N PRO A 63 2.53 -0.12 -0.87
CA PRO A 63 3.24 0.84 -1.68
C PRO A 63 3.93 1.84 -0.75
N MET A 64 5.20 2.11 -1.01
CA MET A 64 5.91 3.17 -0.28
C MET A 64 5.46 4.51 -0.86
N TYR A 65 4.88 5.33 -0.01
CA TYR A 65 4.46 6.67 -0.40
C TYR A 65 5.56 7.69 -0.14
N LYS A 66 5.80 8.54 -1.11
CA LYS A 66 6.70 9.69 -1.01
C LYS A 66 6.04 10.83 -0.25
N SER A 67 4.76 11.04 -0.51
CA SER A 67 3.95 12.09 0.12
C SER A 67 2.45 11.80 -0.02
N VAL A 68 1.66 12.43 0.81
CA VAL A 68 0.20 12.44 0.72
C VAL A 68 -0.27 13.88 0.53
N HIS A 69 -1.11 14.09 -0.46
CA HIS A 69 -1.70 15.38 -0.77
C HIS A 69 -3.18 15.36 -0.42
N LEU A 70 -3.58 16.29 0.42
CA LEU A 70 -4.97 16.49 0.86
C LEU A 70 -5.50 17.78 0.25
N TYR A 71 -6.55 17.65 -0.55
CA TYR A 71 -7.23 18.77 -1.19
C TYR A 71 -8.46 19.15 -0.40
N ILE A 72 -8.50 20.37 0.11
CA ILE A 72 -9.60 20.91 0.89
C ILE A 72 -10.32 21.96 0.04
N ASP A 73 -11.54 21.62 -0.38
CA ASP A 73 -12.40 22.55 -1.09
C ASP A 73 -13.02 23.59 -0.16
N ALA A 74 -13.61 24.62 -0.74
CA ALA A 74 -14.22 25.72 0.04
C ALA A 74 -15.37 25.24 0.97
N ALA A 75 -16.06 24.16 0.62
CA ALA A 75 -17.14 23.61 1.43
C ALA A 75 -16.65 22.88 2.68
N HIS A 76 -15.43 22.34 2.64
CA HIS A 76 -14.80 21.61 3.75
C HIS A 76 -13.80 22.47 4.54
N GLU A 77 -13.61 23.72 4.17
CA GLU A 77 -12.70 24.67 4.83
C GLU A 77 -13.36 25.28 6.07
N SER A 78 -13.43 24.51 7.15
CA SER A 78 -13.99 24.92 8.43
C SER A 78 -13.11 24.48 9.61
N ASP A 79 -13.25 25.16 10.74
CA ASP A 79 -12.52 24.81 11.97
C ASP A 79 -12.86 23.39 12.46
N ALA A 80 -14.12 22.96 12.30
CA ALA A 80 -14.55 21.61 12.64
C ALA A 80 -13.82 20.54 11.79
N VAL A 81 -13.68 20.76 10.50
CA VAL A 81 -12.95 19.87 9.59
C VAL A 81 -11.46 19.88 9.91
N SER A 82 -10.87 21.05 10.15
CA SER A 82 -9.46 21.20 10.53
C SER A 82 -9.12 20.45 11.83
N ASN A 83 -9.97 20.59 12.84
CA ASN A 83 -9.82 19.88 14.12
C ASN A 83 -9.93 18.36 13.92
N ARG A 84 -10.91 17.91 13.16
CA ARG A 84 -11.11 16.47 12.88
C ARG A 84 -9.95 15.90 12.07
N LEU A 85 -9.46 16.65 11.09
CA LEU A 85 -8.29 16.28 10.30
C LEU A 85 -7.05 16.12 11.19
N SER A 86 -6.80 17.06 12.08
CA SER A 86 -5.68 16.99 13.03
C SER A 86 -5.74 15.74 13.90
N VAL A 87 -6.92 15.36 14.36
CA VAL A 87 -7.12 14.14 15.14
C VAL A 87 -6.78 12.90 14.31
N ILE A 88 -7.32 12.81 13.09
CA ILE A 88 -7.06 11.67 12.20
C ILE A 88 -5.56 11.53 11.89
N LEU A 89 -4.87 12.64 11.61
CA LEU A 89 -3.44 12.62 11.32
C LEU A 89 -2.61 12.17 12.54
N ARG A 90 -2.98 12.59 13.75
CA ARG A 90 -2.30 12.17 14.98
C ARG A 90 -2.56 10.72 15.34
N GLU A 91 -3.79 10.25 15.19
CA GLU A 91 -4.16 8.85 15.45
C GLU A 91 -3.47 7.87 14.48
N ASN A 92 -3.17 8.32 13.27
CA ASN A 92 -2.49 7.54 12.24
C ASN A 92 -1.08 8.06 11.96
N HIS A 93 -0.39 8.50 12.99
CA HIS A 93 0.97 9.05 12.86
C HIS A 93 1.94 8.06 12.22
N GLY A 94 2.77 8.55 11.30
CA GLY A 94 3.75 7.76 10.57
C GLY A 94 4.90 8.57 10.01
N ASN A 95 5.44 8.16 8.89
CA ASN A 95 6.63 8.74 8.29
C ASN A 95 6.39 9.41 6.92
N VAL A 96 5.15 9.40 6.43
CA VAL A 96 4.83 9.97 5.11
C VAL A 96 4.47 11.45 5.26
N PRO A 97 5.22 12.36 4.60
CA PRO A 97 4.90 13.79 4.59
C PRO A 97 3.50 14.08 4.05
N VAL A 98 2.82 15.02 4.70
CA VAL A 98 1.47 15.46 4.33
C VAL A 98 1.49 16.91 3.85
N PHE A 99 0.85 17.14 2.71
CA PHE A 99 0.65 18.46 2.12
C PHE A 99 -0.83 18.78 2.03
N LEU A 100 -1.23 19.94 2.53
CA LEU A 100 -2.58 20.44 2.39
C LEU A 100 -2.64 21.40 1.19
N HIS A 101 -3.64 21.23 0.37
CA HIS A 101 -3.96 22.14 -0.73
C HIS A 101 -5.32 22.79 -0.44
N LEU A 102 -5.29 24.09 -0.14
CA LEU A 102 -6.50 24.86 0.12
C LEU A 102 -6.98 25.46 -1.18
N GLU A 103 -8.14 25.04 -1.65
CA GLU A 103 -8.70 25.49 -2.94
C GLU A 103 -9.04 26.97 -2.92
N ARG A 104 -9.65 27.44 -1.84
CA ARG A 104 -10.10 28.83 -1.68
C ARG A 104 -8.97 29.85 -1.76
N THR A 105 -7.82 29.56 -1.18
CA THR A 105 -6.68 30.48 -1.09
C THR A 105 -5.56 30.11 -2.07
N HIS A 106 -5.71 29.02 -2.80
CA HIS A 106 -4.67 28.44 -3.66
C HIS A 106 -3.33 28.22 -2.96
N GLN A 107 -3.38 27.92 -1.67
CA GLN A 107 -2.20 27.73 -0.84
C GLN A 107 -1.88 26.24 -0.69
N LYS A 108 -0.58 25.94 -0.75
CA LYS A 108 -0.03 24.63 -0.39
C LYS A 108 0.69 24.77 0.96
N ILE A 109 0.23 24.02 1.94
CA ILE A 109 0.78 24.01 3.29
C ILE A 109 1.52 22.70 3.51
N THR A 110 2.80 22.77 3.89
CA THR A 110 3.55 21.60 4.31
C THR A 110 3.30 21.37 5.81
N MET A 111 2.77 20.21 6.15
CA MET A 111 2.52 19.85 7.53
C MET A 111 3.82 19.53 8.29
N SER A 112 3.87 19.86 9.56
CA SER A 112 4.99 19.49 10.42
C SER A 112 5.05 18.00 10.68
N ARG A 113 6.21 17.49 11.12
CA ARG A 113 6.45 16.05 11.33
C ARG A 113 5.46 15.37 12.25
N GLU A 114 4.88 16.09 13.20
CA GLU A 114 3.85 15.58 14.12
C GLU A 114 2.55 15.15 13.42
N PHE A 115 2.33 15.64 12.19
CA PHE A 115 1.18 15.31 11.34
C PHE A 115 1.54 14.40 10.16
N TYR A 116 2.75 13.84 10.12
CA TYR A 116 3.09 12.84 9.14
C TYR A 116 2.24 11.59 9.34
N LEU A 117 1.89 10.96 8.25
CA LEU A 117 0.86 9.93 8.21
C LEU A 117 1.46 8.52 7.98
N ASP A 118 0.90 7.53 8.66
CA ASP A 118 0.95 6.14 8.22
C ASP A 118 -0.20 5.94 7.23
N PHE A 119 0.09 6.07 5.93
CA PHE A 119 -0.92 6.01 4.88
C PHE A 119 -1.30 4.57 4.61
N SER A 120 -2.34 4.12 5.28
CA SER A 120 -2.94 2.79 5.19
C SER A 120 -4.34 2.88 4.59
N ALA A 121 -4.94 1.73 4.26
CA ALA A 121 -6.33 1.68 3.80
C ALA A 121 -7.30 2.33 4.81
N ASP A 122 -7.09 2.12 6.11
CA ASP A 122 -7.94 2.68 7.16
C ASP A 122 -7.82 4.20 7.26
N SER A 123 -6.59 4.74 7.23
CA SER A 123 -6.35 6.18 7.25
C SER A 123 -6.86 6.87 5.97
N GLU A 124 -6.68 6.23 4.82
CA GLU A 124 -7.21 6.71 3.55
C GLU A 124 -8.74 6.80 3.57
N ILE A 125 -9.43 5.78 4.07
CA ILE A 125 -10.88 5.77 4.19
C ILE A 125 -11.36 6.89 5.14
N ALA A 126 -10.71 7.04 6.29
CA ALA A 126 -11.07 8.09 7.25
C ALA A 126 -10.91 9.50 6.67
N LEU A 127 -9.83 9.74 5.94
CA LEU A 127 -9.57 11.01 5.26
C LEU A 127 -10.56 11.27 4.12
N LYS A 128 -10.88 10.27 3.31
CA LYS A 128 -11.87 10.39 2.24
C LYS A 128 -13.28 10.63 2.75
N LYS A 129 -13.64 10.06 3.90
CA LYS A 129 -14.93 10.36 4.56
C LYS A 129 -15.02 11.81 5.04
N LEU A 130 -13.91 12.37 5.50
CA LEU A 130 -13.88 13.74 6.00
C LEU A 130 -13.84 14.78 4.87
N LEU A 131 -12.99 14.57 3.86
CA LEU A 131 -12.67 15.56 2.83
C LEU A 131 -13.32 15.28 1.47
N GLY A 132 -13.78 14.06 1.24
CA GLY A 132 -14.33 13.61 -0.04
C GLY A 132 -13.44 12.56 -0.73
N PRO A 133 -14.03 11.74 -1.64
CA PRO A 133 -13.34 10.59 -2.22
C PRO A 133 -12.19 10.97 -3.16
N GLN A 134 -12.20 12.17 -3.74
CA GLN A 134 -11.15 12.65 -4.65
C GLN A 134 -10.15 13.60 -3.99
N SER A 135 -10.30 13.87 -2.70
CA SER A 135 -9.50 14.84 -1.97
C SER A 135 -8.21 14.27 -1.40
N VAL A 136 -8.00 12.97 -1.50
CA VAL A 136 -6.84 12.28 -0.93
C VAL A 136 -6.04 11.63 -2.06
N VAL A 137 -4.81 12.08 -2.24
CA VAL A 137 -3.89 11.56 -3.27
C VAL A 137 -2.57 11.15 -2.63
N GLY A 138 -2.25 9.87 -2.71
CA GLY A 138 -0.94 9.35 -2.33
C GLY A 138 0.02 9.35 -3.52
N GLU A 139 1.15 10.03 -3.39
CA GLU A 139 2.24 9.96 -4.36
C GLU A 139 3.13 8.77 -4.03
N VAL A 140 3.13 7.75 -4.90
CA VAL A 140 3.92 6.53 -4.69
C VAL A 140 5.38 6.78 -4.98
N LEU A 141 6.25 6.28 -4.10
CA LEU A 141 7.68 6.26 -4.33
C LEU A 141 8.00 5.18 -5.36
N HIS A 142 8.30 5.59 -6.58
CA HIS A 142 8.82 4.67 -7.58
C HIS A 142 10.31 4.40 -7.28
N LYS A 143 10.63 3.19 -6.86
CA LYS A 143 12.01 2.73 -6.95
C LYS A 143 12.37 2.68 -8.43
N GLN A 144 13.20 3.58 -8.88
CA GLN A 144 13.89 3.39 -10.14
C GLN A 144 14.79 2.16 -9.98
N GLY A 145 14.30 1.00 -10.44
CA GLY A 145 15.13 -0.18 -10.55
C GLY A 145 16.13 0.02 -11.68
N ASN A 146 17.37 0.01 -11.33
CA ASN A 146 18.41 -0.26 -12.31
C ASN A 146 18.44 -1.76 -12.62
#